data_9062d655ab0b84ffdbe7a044cad435e7
#
_entry.id   9062d655ab0b84ffdbe7a044cad435e7
#
_cell.length_a   1.000
_cell.length_b   1.000
_cell.length_c   1.000
_cell.angle_alpha   90.00
_cell.angle_beta   90.00
_cell.angle_gamma   90.00
#
_symmetry.space_group_name_H-M   'P 1'
#
loop_
_entity.id
_entity.type
_entity.pdbx_description
1 polymer ?
#
loop_
_entity_poly.entity_id
_entity_poly.type
_entity_poly.pdbx_seq_one_letter_code
_entity_poly.pdbx_strand_id
1 'polypeptide(L)'
;LIEYYNDKKVIKVTVNKRYITLGPVANLIGVAFKLEDPNELLQEGTPGICVALIEKDTCGLIQESYHNPMNAGFPNGTLKGNLEIPIENIIGGEKNVGEGWKMLMECLSAGRGISLPATANASSKVASFGIFHYIQVRDQFKMPLSKMEAIIQKFNNMIYNTWTIQSSISLT
;
A
#
# COMPACT_ATOMS: atom_id res chain seq x y z
N LEU A 1 16.61 2.64 -16.31
CA LEU A 1 17.26 2.62 -17.63
C LEU A 1 17.54 1.20 -18.05
N ILE A 2 17.53 0.93 -19.38
CA ILE A 2 17.95 -0.35 -19.96
C ILE A 2 19.37 -0.21 -20.47
N GLU A 3 20.18 -1.22 -20.24
CA GLU A 3 21.54 -1.34 -20.76
C GLU A 3 21.85 -2.80 -21.13
N TYR A 4 22.90 -3.03 -21.93
CA TYR A 4 23.45 -4.38 -22.15
C TYR A 4 24.60 -4.63 -21.18
N TYR A 5 24.56 -5.81 -20.53
CA TYR A 5 25.64 -6.32 -19.73
C TYR A 5 25.90 -7.78 -20.11
N ASN A 6 27.10 -8.11 -20.61
CA ASN A 6 27.45 -9.44 -21.10
C ASN A 6 26.39 -10.02 -22.07
N ASP A 7 26.04 -9.25 -23.11
CA ASP A 7 25.03 -9.57 -24.13
C ASP A 7 23.60 -9.83 -23.61
N LYS A 8 23.32 -9.51 -22.35
CA LYS A 8 21.97 -9.57 -21.76
C LYS A 8 21.43 -8.16 -21.50
N LYS A 9 20.14 -8.02 -21.71
CA LYS A 9 19.45 -6.77 -21.34
C LYS A 9 19.28 -6.73 -19.82
N VAL A 10 19.81 -5.68 -19.21
CA VAL A 10 19.73 -5.44 -17.78
C VAL A 10 19.06 -4.07 -17.54
N ILE A 11 18.20 -4.04 -16.56
CA ILE A 11 17.51 -2.82 -16.13
C ILE A 11 18.20 -2.28 -14.88
N LYS A 12 18.71 -1.07 -14.96
CA LYS A 12 19.21 -0.34 -13.80
C LYS A 12 18.07 0.40 -13.12
N VAL A 13 17.79 0.06 -11.88
CA VAL A 13 16.71 0.63 -11.09
C VAL A 13 17.25 1.22 -9.79
N THR A 14 17.00 2.51 -9.56
CA THR A 14 17.26 3.13 -8.26
C THR A 14 16.00 3.07 -7.41
N VAL A 15 16.07 2.43 -6.25
CA VAL A 15 14.97 2.28 -5.30
C VAL A 15 15.20 3.11 -4.05
N ASN A 16 14.16 3.83 -3.62
CA ASN A 16 14.08 4.49 -2.33
C ASN A 16 12.60 4.52 -1.90
N LYS A 17 12.11 3.39 -1.41
CA LYS A 17 10.70 3.17 -1.06
C LYS A 17 10.55 3.06 0.44
N ARG A 18 9.62 3.82 1.01
CA ARG A 18 9.32 3.85 2.45
C ARG A 18 7.99 3.16 2.74
N TYR A 19 7.83 2.75 3.99
CA TYR A 19 6.60 2.12 4.49
C TYR A 19 6.16 0.89 3.69
N ILE A 20 7.13 0.06 3.32
CA ILE A 20 6.83 -1.17 2.59
C ILE A 20 6.49 -2.27 3.58
N THR A 21 5.23 -2.68 3.57
CA THR A 21 4.74 -3.80 4.39
C THR A 21 5.49 -5.07 4.02
N LEU A 22 5.99 -5.78 5.03
CA LEU A 22 6.87 -6.95 4.94
C LEU A 22 8.22 -6.67 4.27
N GLY A 23 8.50 -5.46 3.81
CA GLY A 23 9.76 -5.12 3.14
C GLY A 23 11.03 -5.60 3.87
N PRO A 24 11.15 -5.43 5.21
CA PRO A 24 12.34 -5.87 5.94
C PRO A 24 12.55 -7.39 6.02
N VAL A 25 11.51 -8.19 5.81
CA VAL A 25 11.53 -9.65 6.00
C VAL A 25 11.17 -10.45 4.74
N ALA A 26 10.76 -9.78 3.68
CA ALA A 26 10.36 -10.43 2.43
C ALA A 26 11.54 -11.11 1.74
N ASN A 27 11.35 -12.34 1.29
CA ASN A 27 12.33 -13.08 0.48
C ASN A 27 12.16 -12.81 -1.02
N LEU A 28 10.93 -12.53 -1.45
CA LEU A 28 10.56 -12.16 -2.81
C LEU A 28 9.79 -10.85 -2.78
N ILE A 29 10.16 -9.91 -3.64
CA ILE A 29 9.64 -8.55 -3.62
C ILE A 29 9.18 -8.16 -5.01
N GLY A 30 7.92 -7.74 -5.14
CA GLY A 30 7.41 -7.09 -6.35
C GLY A 30 7.75 -5.60 -6.32
N VAL A 31 8.60 -5.15 -7.22
CA VAL A 31 9.00 -3.74 -7.32
C VAL A 31 8.35 -3.10 -8.54
N ALA A 32 7.54 -2.07 -8.31
CA ALA A 32 7.02 -1.21 -9.37
C ALA A 32 7.94 -0.01 -9.58
N PHE A 33 8.29 0.27 -10.82
CA PHE A 33 9.15 1.39 -11.21
C PHE A 33 8.79 1.88 -12.60
N LYS A 34 9.21 3.10 -12.94
CA LYS A 34 9.09 3.64 -14.30
C LYS A 34 10.35 3.30 -15.07
N LEU A 35 10.19 2.62 -16.20
CA LEU A 35 11.26 2.30 -17.12
C LEU A 35 11.36 3.36 -18.22
N GLU A 36 12.57 3.80 -18.53
CA GLU A 36 12.89 4.69 -19.62
C GLU A 36 13.92 3.98 -20.53
N ASP A 37 13.73 4.09 -21.84
CA ASP A 37 14.58 3.47 -22.85
C ASP A 37 15.07 4.50 -23.87
N PRO A 38 16.00 5.39 -23.50
CA PRO A 38 16.50 6.43 -24.38
C PRO A 38 17.33 5.91 -25.55
N ASN A 39 17.78 4.66 -25.49
CA ASN A 39 18.63 4.04 -26.50
C ASN A 39 17.85 3.06 -27.42
N GLU A 40 16.51 2.99 -27.25
CA GLU A 40 15.63 2.13 -28.06
C GLU A 40 16.08 0.65 -28.08
N LEU A 41 16.46 0.11 -26.91
CA LEU A 41 16.94 -1.27 -26.75
C LEU A 41 15.81 -2.29 -26.60
N LEU A 42 14.59 -1.86 -26.35
CA LEU A 42 13.43 -2.75 -26.29
C LEU A 42 13.10 -3.29 -27.68
N GLN A 43 12.88 -4.60 -27.77
CA GLN A 43 12.37 -5.25 -28.97
C GLN A 43 10.87 -5.35 -28.97
N GLU A 44 10.28 -5.48 -27.77
CA GLU A 44 8.85 -5.57 -27.54
C GLU A 44 8.48 -4.69 -26.33
N GLY A 45 7.18 -4.38 -26.19
CA GLY A 45 6.71 -3.51 -25.12
C GLY A 45 6.92 -2.02 -25.38
N THR A 46 6.55 -1.21 -24.40
CA THR A 46 6.65 0.26 -24.49
C THR A 46 7.19 0.80 -23.16
N PRO A 47 8.17 1.73 -23.17
CA PRO A 47 8.64 2.35 -21.93
C PRO A 47 7.49 2.87 -21.07
N GLY A 48 7.53 2.60 -19.75
CA GLY A 48 6.43 2.96 -18.85
C GLY A 48 6.56 2.33 -17.47
N ILE A 49 5.44 2.18 -16.78
CA ILE A 49 5.43 1.53 -15.46
C ILE A 49 5.54 0.02 -15.65
N CYS A 50 6.53 -0.57 -14.97
CA CYS A 50 6.80 -2.00 -14.95
C CYS A 50 6.69 -2.54 -13.54
N VAL A 51 6.46 -3.84 -13.41
CA VAL A 51 6.57 -4.58 -12.16
C VAL A 51 7.55 -5.73 -12.37
N ALA A 52 8.62 -5.77 -11.58
CA ALA A 52 9.59 -6.85 -11.60
C ALA A 52 9.62 -7.60 -10.26
N LEU A 53 9.93 -8.89 -10.31
CA LEU A 53 10.17 -9.72 -9.14
C LEU A 53 11.67 -9.76 -8.86
N ILE A 54 12.03 -9.44 -7.63
CA ILE A 54 13.41 -9.46 -7.14
C ILE A 54 13.51 -10.28 -5.85
N GLU A 55 14.60 -11.00 -5.68
CA GLU A 55 14.90 -11.72 -4.46
C GLU A 55 15.60 -10.81 -3.45
N LYS A 56 15.51 -11.18 -2.17
CA LYS A 56 16.16 -10.43 -1.06
C LYS A 56 17.67 -10.26 -1.24
N ASP A 57 18.33 -11.24 -1.88
CA ASP A 57 19.76 -11.26 -2.09
C ASP A 57 20.17 -10.57 -3.42
N THR A 58 19.24 -9.88 -4.08
CA THR A 58 19.55 -9.10 -5.28
C THR A 58 20.62 -8.07 -4.96
N CYS A 59 21.69 -8.08 -5.74
CA CYS A 59 22.84 -7.21 -5.54
C CYS A 59 22.42 -5.74 -5.51
N GLY A 60 22.87 -5.02 -4.49
CA GLY A 60 22.55 -3.61 -4.30
C GLY A 60 21.23 -3.34 -3.57
N LEU A 61 20.41 -4.36 -3.27
CA LEU A 61 19.19 -4.20 -2.47
C LEU A 61 19.53 -4.09 -0.98
N ILE A 62 19.00 -3.09 -0.33
CA ILE A 62 19.10 -2.86 1.11
C ILE A 62 17.69 -2.88 1.69
N GLN A 63 17.43 -3.86 2.56
CA GLN A 63 16.20 -3.97 3.34
C GLN A 63 16.46 -3.41 4.75
N GLU A 64 16.09 -2.15 4.97
CA GLU A 64 16.41 -1.44 6.20
C GLU A 64 15.19 -1.00 6.99
N SER A 65 15.48 -0.59 8.22
CA SER A 65 14.66 0.26 9.08
C SER A 65 13.21 -0.17 9.21
N TYR A 66 12.92 -0.80 10.32
CA TYR A 66 11.54 -1.00 10.73
C TYR A 66 10.87 0.33 11.03
N HIS A 67 9.71 0.53 10.45
CA HIS A 67 8.75 1.53 10.87
C HIS A 67 7.67 0.85 11.71
N ASN A 68 7.29 1.46 12.81
CA ASN A 68 6.22 0.96 13.66
C ASN A 68 5.07 1.98 13.74
N PRO A 69 4.31 2.18 12.66
CA PRO A 69 3.22 3.14 12.64
C PRO A 69 2.18 2.78 13.69
N MET A 70 1.81 3.75 14.52
CA MET A 70 0.79 3.60 15.57
C MET A 70 1.03 2.41 16.52
N ASN A 71 2.27 1.96 16.65
CA ASN A 71 2.64 0.82 17.48
C ASN A 71 1.88 -0.48 17.14
N ALA A 72 1.56 -0.68 15.86
CA ALA A 72 0.79 -1.81 15.38
C ALA A 72 1.57 -3.13 15.36
N GLY A 73 2.90 -3.09 15.46
CA GLY A 73 3.75 -4.26 15.66
C GLY A 73 3.91 -5.18 14.44
N PHE A 74 3.58 -4.73 13.23
CA PHE A 74 3.83 -5.53 12.02
C PHE A 74 5.08 -5.04 11.26
N PRO A 75 5.79 -5.94 10.53
CA PRO A 75 6.99 -5.59 9.79
C PRO A 75 6.68 -4.60 8.67
N ASN A 76 7.24 -3.42 8.77
CA ASN A 76 7.11 -2.36 7.80
C ASN A 76 8.44 -1.62 7.72
N GLY A 77 8.92 -1.28 6.54
CA GLY A 77 10.25 -0.70 6.45
C GLY A 77 10.58 -0.05 5.12
N THR A 78 11.85 0.19 4.93
CA THR A 78 12.40 0.89 3.76
C THR A 78 13.17 -0.07 2.88
N LEU A 79 12.99 0.06 1.56
CA LEU A 79 13.79 -0.59 0.53
C LEU A 79 14.61 0.47 -0.18
N LYS A 80 15.92 0.28 -0.24
CA LYS A 80 16.85 1.20 -0.92
C LYS A 80 17.85 0.44 -1.76
N GLY A 81 18.40 1.11 -2.75
CA GLY A 81 19.53 0.61 -3.50
C GLY A 81 19.54 0.97 -4.96
N ASN A 82 20.65 0.62 -5.60
CA ASN A 82 20.82 0.63 -7.05
C ASN A 82 20.91 -0.81 -7.51
N LEU A 83 19.89 -1.26 -8.23
CA LEU A 83 19.72 -2.65 -8.60
C LEU A 83 20.02 -2.84 -10.08
N GLU A 84 20.60 -3.98 -10.42
CA GLU A 84 20.68 -4.47 -11.78
C GLU A 84 19.76 -5.70 -11.90
N ILE A 85 18.69 -5.54 -12.67
CA ILE A 85 17.63 -6.54 -12.79
C ILE A 85 17.59 -7.08 -14.21
N PRO A 86 17.70 -8.39 -14.43
CA PRO A 86 17.46 -8.97 -15.76
C PRO A 86 16.06 -8.60 -16.26
N ILE A 87 15.93 -8.34 -17.57
CA ILE A 87 14.64 -7.94 -18.16
C ILE A 87 13.58 -9.03 -18.00
N GLU A 88 14.00 -10.28 -17.90
CA GLU A 88 13.15 -11.44 -17.68
C GLU A 88 12.45 -11.43 -16.31
N ASN A 89 12.96 -10.65 -15.35
CA ASN A 89 12.35 -10.50 -14.03
C ASN A 89 11.09 -9.60 -14.07
N ILE A 90 10.85 -8.88 -15.18
CA ILE A 90 9.57 -8.20 -15.39
C ILE A 90 8.47 -9.26 -15.50
N ILE A 91 7.37 -9.04 -14.79
CA ILE A 91 6.22 -9.94 -14.85
C ILE A 91 5.68 -9.99 -16.28
N GLY A 92 5.75 -11.18 -16.88
CA GLY A 92 5.39 -11.44 -18.28
C GLY A 92 6.49 -11.12 -19.30
N GLY A 93 7.70 -10.77 -18.83
CA GLY A 93 8.88 -10.56 -19.70
C GLY A 93 8.86 -9.23 -20.44
N GLU A 94 9.75 -9.10 -21.42
CA GLU A 94 9.96 -7.86 -22.18
C GLU A 94 8.69 -7.33 -22.86
N LYS A 95 7.86 -8.20 -23.40
CA LYS A 95 6.59 -7.84 -24.06
C LYS A 95 5.60 -7.09 -23.15
N ASN A 96 5.74 -7.28 -21.85
CA ASN A 96 4.88 -6.64 -20.83
C ASN A 96 5.51 -5.40 -20.20
N VAL A 97 6.60 -4.91 -20.76
CA VAL A 97 7.18 -3.61 -20.39
C VAL A 97 6.12 -2.52 -20.64
N GLY A 98 5.88 -1.68 -19.62
CA GLY A 98 4.87 -0.62 -19.66
C GLY A 98 3.47 -1.03 -19.20
N GLU A 99 3.16 -2.33 -19.10
CA GLU A 99 1.84 -2.83 -18.66
C GLU A 99 1.66 -2.85 -17.13
N GLY A 100 2.68 -2.45 -16.37
CA GLY A 100 2.67 -2.56 -14.91
C GLY A 100 1.55 -1.76 -14.24
N TRP A 101 1.12 -0.63 -14.79
CA TRP A 101 0.00 0.13 -14.25
C TRP A 101 -1.30 -0.67 -14.33
N LYS A 102 -1.56 -1.29 -15.47
CA LYS A 102 -2.74 -2.15 -15.67
C LYS A 102 -2.72 -3.32 -14.69
N MET A 103 -1.59 -4.03 -14.58
CA MET A 103 -1.43 -5.14 -13.63
C MET A 103 -1.71 -4.71 -12.18
N LEU A 104 -1.17 -3.56 -11.74
CA LEU A 104 -1.41 -3.04 -10.40
C LEU A 104 -2.87 -2.69 -10.17
N MET A 105 -3.54 -2.06 -11.14
CA MET A 105 -4.94 -1.70 -11.01
C MET A 105 -5.85 -2.93 -10.94
N GLU A 106 -5.64 -3.90 -11.80
CA GLU A 106 -6.43 -5.15 -11.82
C GLU A 106 -6.24 -5.96 -10.52
N CYS A 107 -5.00 -6.15 -10.06
CA CYS A 107 -4.73 -6.95 -8.86
C CYS A 107 -5.12 -6.25 -7.55
N LEU A 108 -4.98 -4.92 -7.46
CA LEU A 108 -5.21 -4.17 -6.22
C LEU A 108 -6.63 -3.64 -6.07
N SER A 109 -7.45 -3.70 -7.12
CA SER A 109 -8.80 -3.13 -7.12
C SER A 109 -9.71 -3.78 -6.08
N ALA A 110 -9.69 -5.10 -5.95
CA ALA A 110 -10.48 -5.82 -4.96
C ALA A 110 -10.09 -5.46 -3.52
N GLY A 111 -8.80 -5.40 -3.22
CA GLY A 111 -8.31 -4.97 -1.91
C GLY A 111 -8.71 -3.53 -1.59
N ARG A 112 -8.59 -2.64 -2.56
CA ARG A 112 -8.92 -1.22 -2.41
C ARG A 112 -10.42 -0.97 -2.32
N GLY A 113 -11.23 -1.67 -3.12
CA GLY A 113 -12.68 -1.49 -3.18
C GLY A 113 -13.45 -2.20 -2.06
N ILE A 114 -12.92 -3.30 -1.51
CA ILE A 114 -13.62 -4.15 -0.55
C ILE A 114 -12.91 -4.19 0.81
N SER A 115 -11.66 -4.65 0.84
CA SER A 115 -10.96 -4.94 2.09
C SER A 115 -10.62 -3.69 2.90
N LEU A 116 -10.12 -2.63 2.24
CA LEU A 116 -9.77 -1.38 2.93
C LEU A 116 -11.00 -0.64 3.47
N PRO A 117 -12.10 -0.47 2.72
CA PRO A 117 -13.33 0.08 3.27
C PRO A 117 -13.90 -0.75 4.41
N ALA A 118 -13.87 -2.09 4.32
CA ALA A 118 -14.32 -2.97 5.40
C ALA A 118 -13.51 -2.78 6.68
N THR A 119 -12.17 -2.65 6.57
CA THR A 119 -11.29 -2.38 7.72
C THR A 119 -11.58 -1.02 8.34
N ALA A 120 -11.75 0.02 7.53
CA ALA A 120 -12.12 1.35 8.00
C ALA A 120 -13.47 1.35 8.72
N ASN A 121 -14.46 0.64 8.17
CA ASN A 121 -15.78 0.49 8.77
C ASN A 121 -15.74 -0.27 10.10
N ALA A 122 -14.95 -1.34 10.19
CA ALA A 122 -14.77 -2.07 11.45
C ALA A 122 -14.19 -1.18 12.54
N SER A 123 -13.18 -0.37 12.23
CA SER A 123 -12.60 0.61 13.14
C SER A 123 -13.62 1.67 13.58
N SER A 124 -14.43 2.16 12.65
CA SER A 124 -15.51 3.12 12.94
C SER A 124 -16.57 2.55 13.87
N LYS A 125 -16.96 1.28 13.68
CA LYS A 125 -17.90 0.56 14.56
C LYS A 125 -17.34 0.41 15.97
N VAL A 126 -16.09 -0.03 16.11
CA VAL A 126 -15.43 -0.19 17.41
C VAL A 126 -15.34 1.17 18.13
N ALA A 127 -14.94 2.23 17.44
CA ALA A 127 -14.87 3.57 18.00
C ALA A 127 -16.25 4.07 18.45
N SER A 128 -17.27 3.90 17.61
CA SER A 128 -18.65 4.30 17.93
C SER A 128 -19.20 3.54 19.13
N PHE A 129 -18.97 2.25 19.22
CA PHE A 129 -19.37 1.42 20.33
C PHE A 129 -18.68 1.85 21.64
N GLY A 130 -17.37 2.05 21.61
CA GLY A 130 -16.61 2.49 22.77
C GLY A 130 -17.07 3.87 23.27
N ILE A 131 -17.27 4.82 22.36
CA ILE A 131 -17.74 6.17 22.70
C ILE A 131 -19.17 6.12 23.26
N PHE A 132 -20.06 5.33 22.65
CA PHE A 132 -21.44 5.17 23.15
C PHE A 132 -21.48 4.82 24.63
N HIS A 133 -20.69 3.82 25.05
CA HIS A 133 -20.64 3.42 26.46
C HIS A 133 -19.91 4.45 27.34
N TYR A 134 -18.81 5.01 26.84
CA TYR A 134 -18.02 5.98 27.61
C TYR A 134 -18.80 7.26 27.94
N ILE A 135 -19.53 7.83 26.99
CA ILE A 135 -20.28 9.07 27.22
C ILE A 135 -21.44 8.90 28.21
N GLN A 136 -21.89 7.67 28.47
CA GLN A 136 -22.95 7.41 29.44
C GLN A 136 -22.44 7.35 30.89
N VAL A 137 -21.19 6.91 31.08
CA VAL A 137 -20.60 6.70 32.41
C VAL A 137 -19.62 7.81 32.80
N ARG A 138 -19.15 8.59 31.86
CA ARG A 138 -18.24 9.72 32.14
C ARG A 138 -19.00 10.98 32.46
N ASP A 139 -18.85 11.46 33.69
CA ASP A 139 -19.39 12.74 34.13
C ASP A 139 -18.40 13.89 33.94
N GLN A 140 -18.93 15.03 33.54
CA GLN A 140 -18.24 16.32 33.53
C GLN A 140 -19.24 17.40 33.87
N PHE A 141 -18.84 18.41 34.64
CA PHE A 141 -19.76 19.48 35.11
C PHE A 141 -21.01 18.94 35.81
N LYS A 142 -20.85 17.85 36.58
CA LYS A 142 -21.92 17.17 37.35
C LYS A 142 -23.04 16.56 36.48
N MET A 143 -22.73 16.19 35.24
CA MET A 143 -23.68 15.49 34.37
C MET A 143 -22.93 14.54 33.43
N PRO A 144 -23.55 13.41 32.97
CA PRO A 144 -23.00 12.54 31.96
C PRO A 144 -22.73 13.28 30.65
N LEU A 145 -21.63 12.92 29.96
CA LEU A 145 -21.30 13.51 28.65
C LEU A 145 -22.42 13.30 27.63
N SER A 146 -23.19 12.22 27.76
CA SER A 146 -24.33 11.91 26.90
C SER A 146 -25.50 12.93 27.00
N LYS A 147 -25.47 13.84 27.95
CA LYS A 147 -26.45 14.93 28.06
C LYS A 147 -25.94 16.27 27.52
N MET A 148 -24.70 16.31 27.02
CA MET A 148 -24.11 17.52 26.44
C MET A 148 -24.36 17.54 24.93
N GLU A 149 -25.05 18.58 24.45
CA GLU A 149 -25.45 18.73 23.06
C GLU A 149 -24.27 18.64 22.09
N ALA A 150 -23.16 19.30 22.38
CA ALA A 150 -21.97 19.27 21.56
C ALA A 150 -21.36 17.86 21.42
N ILE A 151 -21.43 17.05 22.46
CA ILE A 151 -20.98 15.65 22.46
C ILE A 151 -21.92 14.80 21.61
N ILE A 152 -23.24 14.94 21.82
CA ILE A 152 -24.25 14.23 21.04
C ILE A 152 -24.13 14.53 19.55
N GLN A 153 -23.93 15.79 19.20
CA GLN A 153 -23.75 16.21 17.79
C GLN A 153 -22.54 15.48 17.14
N LYS A 154 -21.40 15.43 17.83
CA LYS A 154 -20.21 14.72 17.33
C LYS A 154 -20.46 13.20 17.22
N PHE A 155 -21.12 12.62 18.21
CA PHE A 155 -21.45 11.20 18.21
C PHE A 155 -22.41 10.86 17.06
N ASN A 156 -23.45 11.64 16.84
CA ASN A 156 -24.39 11.46 15.73
C ASN A 156 -23.69 11.48 14.37
N ASN A 157 -22.73 12.38 14.16
CA ASN A 157 -21.93 12.43 12.94
C ASN A 157 -21.10 11.15 12.76
N MET A 158 -20.54 10.59 13.85
CA MET A 158 -19.81 9.33 13.79
C MET A 158 -20.72 8.16 13.38
N ILE A 159 -21.91 8.06 13.98
CA ILE A 159 -22.90 7.02 13.64
C ILE A 159 -23.34 7.17 12.20
N TYR A 160 -23.69 8.37 11.75
CA TYR A 160 -24.08 8.65 10.38
C TYR A 160 -23.01 8.20 9.37
N ASN A 161 -21.75 8.60 9.60
CA ASN A 161 -20.63 8.23 8.72
C ASN A 161 -20.40 6.72 8.72
N THR A 162 -20.46 6.06 9.89
CA THR A 162 -20.30 4.61 10.01
C THR A 162 -21.39 3.87 9.24
N TRP A 163 -22.63 4.34 9.37
CA TRP A 163 -23.75 3.76 8.62
C TRP A 163 -23.62 3.96 7.11
N THR A 164 -23.20 5.16 6.68
CA THR A 164 -22.97 5.47 5.26
C THR A 164 -21.90 4.56 4.65
N ILE A 165 -20.76 4.38 5.34
CA ILE A 165 -19.70 3.48 4.89
C ILE A 165 -20.20 2.04 4.81
N GLN A 166 -20.93 1.57 5.83
CA GLN A 166 -21.50 0.22 5.84
C GLN A 166 -22.45 0.01 4.67
N SER A 167 -23.33 0.98 4.41
CA SER A 167 -24.28 0.92 3.30
C SER A 167 -23.57 0.88 1.93
N SER A 168 -22.53 1.68 1.78
CA SER A 168 -21.71 1.69 0.55
C SER A 168 -21.04 0.32 0.31
N ILE A 169 -20.45 -0.27 1.36
CA ILE A 169 -19.80 -1.60 1.26
C ILE A 169 -20.85 -2.67 0.89
N SER A 170 -22.07 -2.56 1.40
CA SER A 170 -23.13 -3.55 1.12
C SER A 170 -23.69 -3.46 -0.30
N LEU A 171 -23.42 -2.35 -1.01
CA LEU A 171 -23.84 -2.15 -2.40
C LEU A 171 -22.75 -2.53 -3.41
N THR A 172 -21.51 -2.71 -2.96
CA THR A 172 -20.37 -3.12 -3.79
C THR A 172 -20.25 -4.64 -3.84
#